data_2e3c2d56709491c390621602e6779e64
#
_entry.id   2e3c2d56709491c390621602e6779e64
#
_cell.length_a   1.000
_cell.length_b   1.000
_cell.length_c   1.000
_cell.angle_alpha   90.00
_cell.angle_beta   90.00
_cell.angle_gamma   90.00
#
_symmetry.space_group_name_H-M   'P 1'
#
loop_
_entity.id
_entity.type
_entity.pdbx_description
1 polymer ?
#
loop_
_entity_poly.entity_id
_entity_poly.type
_entity_poly.pdbx_seq_one_letter_code
_entity_poly.pdbx_strand_id
1 'polypeptide(L)'
;MWCEKCQKVTPHDNCEVCGQKTEPIVPQDIFWCKHCNSPILRDLSEPQSDICPHCHSKMKHLSSDLRPVFPEERLLLEILTAKPFEYANSSVWANNSRYYIDGKAISISSDTYSIQNVDHIIEQLNKYQKDNVSRYYEAFNQHISRFVELNRTRLNLIENEAFDFIKKVAQKYSTEQLMISFSGGKDSTCTEDLTVRALSNPSIVHVFGNTTLEFPLTIKYVERFRQNNTKVIFKVAKNNEQEFLDVCEDIGPPSRVMRWCCTMFKTGPITRVINRVYGKGKILTFYGVRKYESTSRSKYNRLEEHSESVKIQKQSVASPIFYWKDVEVWLYILGNKVDFNDAYRLGYDRVGCWCCPNNNTRAQFLSRIFMPEQSKIWRDFLIKFAKRIGKPDPEVYVDTQKWKARQGGSGVAAAEDVKIKYTNCTSETHAKIYELNKPIDDSFLNLFVPIGKVSKDLGRKLIHEVIVLDPKTNIPIVSIQPFKSPTSEYAVKIKTMNVEDHTELQRMASYQVRKFNACRRCLKCESVCKYGAITIIAGNYKINEAKCKRCKACVTAKYLEGGCLMDKYLKTIKFEQK
;
A
#
# COMPACT_ATOMS: atom_id res chain seq x y z
N MET A 1 23.11 2.33 -22.27
CA MET A 1 22.54 3.07 -21.15
C MET A 1 21.88 4.35 -21.68
N TRP A 2 20.82 4.84 -21.05
CA TRP A 2 20.07 6.02 -21.46
C TRP A 2 20.19 7.16 -20.45
N CYS A 3 20.53 8.35 -20.89
CA CYS A 3 20.48 9.55 -20.05
C CYS A 3 19.17 10.29 -20.26
N GLU A 4 18.28 10.27 -19.25
CA GLU A 4 16.97 10.94 -19.32
C GLU A 4 17.09 12.46 -19.49
N LYS A 5 18.05 13.11 -18.81
CA LYS A 5 18.25 14.56 -18.90
C LYS A 5 18.78 15.00 -20.28
N CYS A 6 19.72 14.27 -20.86
CA CYS A 6 20.33 14.60 -22.13
C CYS A 6 19.61 13.97 -23.33
N GLN A 7 18.65 13.11 -23.11
CA GLN A 7 17.87 12.40 -24.14
C GLN A 7 18.77 11.68 -25.14
N LYS A 8 19.81 10.97 -24.64
CA LYS A 8 20.75 10.26 -25.52
C LYS A 8 21.35 9.01 -24.87
N VAL A 9 21.80 8.11 -25.72
CA VAL A 9 22.53 6.90 -25.34
C VAL A 9 23.97 7.25 -24.94
N THR A 10 24.45 6.59 -23.88
CA THR A 10 25.82 6.65 -23.37
C THR A 10 26.27 5.26 -22.95
N PRO A 11 27.57 4.91 -23.10
CA PRO A 11 28.09 3.60 -22.73
C PRO A 11 28.22 3.42 -21.19
N HIS A 12 28.20 4.50 -20.41
CA HIS A 12 28.54 4.50 -18.98
C HIS A 12 27.33 4.62 -18.06
N ASP A 13 27.47 4.14 -16.81
CA ASP A 13 26.46 4.25 -15.75
C ASP A 13 26.17 5.69 -15.33
N ASN A 14 27.07 6.62 -15.62
CA ASN A 14 26.87 8.06 -15.48
C ASN A 14 27.06 8.76 -16.82
N CYS A 15 26.18 9.69 -17.12
CA CYS A 15 26.24 10.45 -18.36
C CYS A 15 27.46 11.36 -18.40
N GLU A 16 28.28 11.24 -19.42
CA GLU A 16 29.50 12.04 -19.63
C GLU A 16 29.21 13.54 -19.78
N VAL A 17 27.99 13.90 -20.21
CA VAL A 17 27.63 15.31 -20.47
C VAL A 17 27.08 15.98 -19.20
N CYS A 18 26.24 15.31 -18.39
CA CYS A 18 25.57 15.93 -17.25
C CYS A 18 25.87 15.28 -15.91
N GLY A 19 26.67 14.20 -15.88
CA GLY A 19 27.03 13.45 -14.67
C GLY A 19 25.89 12.64 -14.03
N GLN A 20 24.66 12.72 -14.56
CA GLN A 20 23.53 11.98 -13.98
C GLN A 20 23.63 10.49 -14.26
N LYS A 21 23.11 9.69 -13.31
CA LYS A 21 22.98 8.25 -13.46
C LYS A 21 22.10 7.91 -14.65
N THR A 22 22.54 6.96 -15.45
CA THR A 22 21.84 6.48 -16.64
C THR A 22 20.90 5.32 -16.33
N GLU A 23 19.93 5.08 -17.21
CA GLU A 23 19.00 3.95 -17.14
C GLU A 23 19.48 2.82 -18.05
N PRO A 24 19.28 1.55 -17.66
CA PRO A 24 19.78 0.42 -18.45
C PRO A 24 19.05 0.22 -19.76
N ILE A 25 17.83 0.74 -19.88
CA ILE A 25 16.95 0.58 -21.03
C ILE A 25 16.61 1.94 -21.60
N VAL A 26 16.66 2.07 -22.93
CA VAL A 26 16.15 3.25 -23.65
C VAL A 26 14.63 3.26 -23.55
N PRO A 27 13.98 4.35 -23.11
CA PRO A 27 12.52 4.47 -23.16
C PRO A 27 12.00 4.40 -24.59
N GLN A 28 10.77 3.94 -24.76
CA GLN A 28 10.10 3.86 -26.06
C GLN A 28 8.89 4.78 -26.11
N ASP A 29 8.52 5.14 -27.34
CA ASP A 29 7.21 5.68 -27.69
C ASP A 29 6.43 4.68 -28.55
N ILE A 30 5.13 4.88 -28.63
CA ILE A 30 4.23 3.95 -29.28
C ILE A 30 3.63 4.60 -30.53
N PHE A 31 3.82 3.92 -31.65
CA PHE A 31 3.33 4.36 -32.94
C PHE A 31 2.29 3.37 -33.46
N TRP A 32 1.30 3.87 -34.18
CA TRP A 32 0.34 3.05 -34.88
C TRP A 32 0.78 2.81 -36.32
N CYS A 33 0.99 1.56 -36.68
CA CYS A 33 1.19 1.16 -38.06
C CYS A 33 -0.15 0.73 -38.68
N LYS A 34 -0.64 1.53 -39.64
CA LYS A 34 -1.93 1.24 -40.31
C LYS A 34 -1.86 -0.06 -41.13
N HIS A 35 -0.73 -0.33 -41.80
CA HIS A 35 -0.55 -1.54 -42.60
C HIS A 35 -0.47 -2.80 -41.73
N CYS A 36 0.29 -2.73 -40.62
CA CYS A 36 0.38 -3.84 -39.67
C CYS A 36 -0.85 -3.94 -38.76
N ASN A 37 -1.72 -2.94 -38.72
CA ASN A 37 -2.90 -2.83 -37.86
C ASN A 37 -2.57 -3.09 -36.35
N SER A 38 -1.47 -2.50 -35.89
CA SER A 38 -0.95 -2.78 -34.54
C SER A 38 -0.12 -1.61 -33.98
N PRO A 39 -0.05 -1.45 -32.64
CA PRO A 39 0.94 -0.60 -32.00
C PRO A 39 2.36 -1.19 -32.17
N ILE A 40 3.30 -0.33 -32.47
CA ILE A 40 4.73 -0.64 -32.61
C ILE A 40 5.49 0.20 -31.58
N LEU A 41 6.31 -0.45 -30.76
CA LEU A 41 7.18 0.20 -29.79
C LEU A 41 8.49 0.59 -30.48
N ARG A 42 8.87 1.87 -30.38
CA ARG A 42 10.10 2.40 -30.97
C ARG A 42 10.94 3.09 -29.91
N ASP A 43 12.20 2.76 -29.84
CA ASP A 43 13.13 3.37 -28.91
C ASP A 43 13.34 4.85 -29.25
N LEU A 44 13.34 5.72 -28.23
CA LEU A 44 13.52 7.16 -28.42
C LEU A 44 14.88 7.55 -29.04
N SER A 45 15.86 6.65 -28.98
CA SER A 45 17.18 6.86 -29.62
C SER A 45 17.20 6.58 -31.11
N GLU A 46 16.15 6.02 -31.69
CA GLU A 46 16.12 5.64 -33.11
C GLU A 46 15.79 6.84 -34.00
N PRO A 47 16.63 7.17 -35.00
CA PRO A 47 16.47 8.37 -35.80
C PRO A 47 15.26 8.36 -36.75
N GLN A 48 14.70 7.19 -37.05
CA GLN A 48 13.50 7.01 -37.89
C GLN A 48 12.37 6.30 -37.13
N SER A 49 12.03 6.84 -35.98
CA SER A 49 11.01 6.23 -35.13
C SER A 49 9.60 6.16 -35.75
N ASP A 50 9.31 6.99 -36.74
CA ASP A 50 8.03 7.03 -37.46
C ASP A 50 7.92 6.07 -38.67
N ILE A 51 8.98 5.31 -38.96
CA ILE A 51 8.96 4.27 -40.01
C ILE A 51 8.82 2.88 -39.37
N CYS A 52 7.83 2.10 -39.82
CA CYS A 52 7.59 0.76 -39.34
C CYS A 52 8.78 -0.17 -39.70
N PRO A 53 9.39 -0.85 -38.72
CA PRO A 53 10.52 -1.75 -38.97
C PRO A 53 10.14 -3.01 -39.76
N HIS A 54 8.86 -3.34 -39.85
CA HIS A 54 8.36 -4.57 -40.47
C HIS A 54 7.86 -4.37 -41.90
N CYS A 55 7.11 -3.28 -42.15
CA CYS A 55 6.52 -3.05 -43.46
C CYS A 55 6.99 -1.76 -44.13
N HIS A 56 7.91 -1.03 -43.51
CA HIS A 56 8.50 0.23 -43.99
C HIS A 56 7.50 1.36 -44.29
N SER A 57 6.23 1.20 -43.86
CA SER A 57 5.22 2.26 -43.98
C SER A 57 5.40 3.33 -42.92
N LYS A 58 4.99 4.55 -43.23
CA LYS A 58 4.97 5.63 -42.23
C LYS A 58 3.92 5.35 -41.16
N MET A 59 4.33 5.46 -39.91
CA MET A 59 3.48 5.30 -38.73
C MET A 59 3.04 6.65 -38.18
N LYS A 60 2.00 6.63 -37.37
CA LYS A 60 1.53 7.80 -36.63
C LYS A 60 1.83 7.61 -35.15
N HIS A 61 2.42 8.62 -34.50
CA HIS A 61 2.59 8.60 -33.04
C HIS A 61 1.21 8.42 -32.37
N LEU A 62 1.11 7.48 -31.45
CA LEU A 62 -0.13 7.11 -30.78
C LEU A 62 -0.16 7.64 -29.34
N SER A 63 0.83 7.23 -28.55
CA SER A 63 0.88 7.55 -27.12
C SER A 63 2.27 7.25 -26.54
N SER A 64 2.58 7.80 -25.38
CA SER A 64 3.78 7.44 -24.62
C SER A 64 3.63 6.16 -23.80
N ASP A 65 2.40 5.71 -23.54
CA ASP A 65 2.10 4.45 -22.86
C ASP A 65 0.73 3.92 -23.28
N LEU A 66 0.51 2.59 -23.21
CA LEU A 66 -0.75 1.93 -23.58
C LEU A 66 -0.97 0.66 -22.74
N ARG A 67 -2.25 0.27 -22.67
CA ARG A 67 -2.66 -1.06 -22.24
C ARG A 67 -3.67 -1.66 -23.22
N PRO A 68 -3.78 -2.99 -23.32
CA PRO A 68 -4.84 -3.64 -24.09
C PRO A 68 -6.21 -3.36 -23.47
N VAL A 69 -7.22 -3.30 -24.32
CA VAL A 69 -8.63 -3.25 -23.90
C VAL A 69 -9.24 -4.63 -24.14
N PHE A 70 -9.47 -5.35 -23.06
CA PHE A 70 -10.01 -6.71 -23.10
C PHE A 70 -11.47 -6.71 -23.55
N PRO A 71 -11.98 -7.86 -24.05
CA PRO A 71 -13.34 -7.98 -24.54
C PRO A 71 -14.43 -7.46 -23.61
N GLU A 72 -14.32 -7.72 -22.30
CA GLU A 72 -15.29 -7.28 -21.31
C GLU A 72 -15.31 -5.74 -21.17
N GLU A 73 -14.15 -5.11 -21.14
CA GLU A 73 -14.04 -3.64 -21.13
C GLU A 73 -14.47 -3.04 -22.47
N ARG A 74 -14.22 -3.74 -23.59
CA ARG A 74 -14.66 -3.29 -24.92
C ARG A 74 -16.17 -3.20 -24.99
N LEU A 75 -16.89 -4.22 -24.52
CA LEU A 75 -18.34 -4.20 -24.44
C LEU A 75 -18.84 -3.03 -23.58
N LEU A 76 -18.23 -2.80 -22.44
CA LEU A 76 -18.54 -1.62 -21.60
C LEU A 76 -18.33 -0.31 -22.37
N LEU A 77 -17.23 -0.16 -23.09
CA LEU A 77 -16.95 1.01 -23.92
C LEU A 77 -18.04 1.24 -24.98
N GLU A 78 -18.49 0.19 -25.64
CA GLU A 78 -19.54 0.24 -26.66
C GLU A 78 -20.89 0.64 -26.06
N ILE A 79 -21.23 0.16 -24.87
CA ILE A 79 -22.42 0.58 -24.13
C ILE A 79 -22.32 2.07 -23.78
N LEU A 80 -21.15 2.51 -23.24
CA LEU A 80 -20.94 3.92 -22.87
C LEU A 80 -20.99 4.89 -24.05
N THR A 81 -20.69 4.41 -25.25
CA THR A 81 -20.74 5.20 -26.50
C THR A 81 -22.04 5.01 -27.28
N ALA A 82 -23.00 4.21 -26.75
CA ALA A 82 -24.25 3.82 -27.41
C ALA A 82 -24.04 3.16 -28.79
N LYS A 83 -22.98 2.36 -28.92
CA LYS A 83 -22.57 1.70 -30.17
C LYS A 83 -22.29 0.22 -29.94
N PRO A 84 -23.26 -0.58 -29.48
CA PRO A 84 -23.05 -1.99 -29.17
C PRO A 84 -22.54 -2.75 -30.41
N PHE A 85 -21.51 -3.56 -30.23
CA PHE A 85 -20.84 -4.41 -31.21
C PHE A 85 -20.06 -3.71 -32.34
N GLU A 86 -19.93 -2.37 -32.30
CA GLU A 86 -19.21 -1.63 -33.36
C GLU A 86 -17.72 -1.98 -33.40
N TYR A 87 -17.12 -2.28 -32.22
CA TYR A 87 -15.67 -2.50 -32.13
C TYR A 87 -15.27 -3.97 -32.01
N ALA A 88 -16.19 -4.90 -32.30
CA ALA A 88 -15.97 -6.34 -32.10
C ALA A 88 -14.70 -6.87 -32.78
N ASN A 89 -14.39 -6.38 -33.99
CA ASN A 89 -13.24 -6.80 -34.79
C ASN A 89 -12.07 -5.80 -34.76
N SER A 90 -12.19 -4.70 -34.01
CA SER A 90 -11.17 -3.65 -33.98
C SER A 90 -10.02 -3.93 -33.01
N SER A 91 -8.86 -3.40 -33.31
CA SER A 91 -7.71 -3.36 -32.38
C SER A 91 -7.90 -2.20 -31.40
N VAL A 92 -8.25 -2.50 -30.15
CA VAL A 92 -8.61 -1.49 -29.14
C VAL A 92 -7.57 -1.44 -28.03
N TRP A 93 -7.07 -0.22 -27.77
CA TRP A 93 -6.06 0.09 -26.75
C TRP A 93 -6.52 1.28 -25.90
N ALA A 94 -5.92 1.48 -24.75
CA ALA A 94 -6.22 2.62 -23.89
C ALA A 94 -4.98 3.20 -23.20
N ASN A 95 -5.03 4.50 -22.93
CA ASN A 95 -4.16 5.18 -21.98
C ASN A 95 -5.04 6.07 -21.09
N ASN A 96 -5.19 5.70 -19.82
CA ASN A 96 -6.13 6.32 -18.89
C ASN A 96 -7.57 6.31 -19.43
N SER A 97 -8.20 7.48 -19.62
CA SER A 97 -9.56 7.64 -20.17
C SER A 97 -9.63 7.79 -21.68
N ARG A 98 -8.48 7.77 -22.37
CA ARG A 98 -8.42 7.86 -23.84
C ARG A 98 -8.30 6.47 -24.44
N TYR A 99 -9.22 6.14 -25.31
CA TYR A 99 -9.21 4.89 -26.07
C TYR A 99 -8.67 5.14 -27.48
N TYR A 100 -8.07 4.10 -28.06
CA TYR A 100 -7.55 4.10 -29.42
C TYR A 100 -8.13 2.90 -30.15
N ILE A 101 -8.97 3.16 -31.17
CA ILE A 101 -9.64 2.16 -31.98
C ILE A 101 -9.03 2.22 -33.37
N ASP A 102 -8.34 1.15 -33.79
CA ASP A 102 -7.58 1.10 -35.04
C ASP A 102 -6.72 2.35 -35.26
N GLY A 103 -6.03 2.79 -34.18
CA GLY A 103 -5.15 3.96 -34.16
C GLY A 103 -5.86 5.32 -34.10
N LYS A 104 -7.19 5.38 -34.03
CA LYS A 104 -7.95 6.62 -33.86
C LYS A 104 -8.33 6.84 -32.40
N ALA A 105 -7.99 7.99 -31.87
CA ALA A 105 -8.28 8.32 -30.46
C ALA A 105 -9.76 8.73 -30.27
N ILE A 106 -10.38 8.19 -29.23
CA ILE A 106 -11.64 8.67 -28.66
C ILE A 106 -11.46 8.91 -27.16
N SER A 107 -12.21 9.86 -26.62
CA SER A 107 -12.19 10.15 -25.17
C SER A 107 -13.59 10.02 -24.60
N ILE A 108 -13.67 9.41 -23.42
CA ILE A 108 -14.92 9.32 -22.68
C ILE A 108 -14.99 10.51 -21.72
N SER A 109 -16.10 11.26 -21.75
CA SER A 109 -16.32 12.36 -20.82
C SER A 109 -16.36 11.86 -19.38
N SER A 110 -15.87 12.67 -18.45
CA SER A 110 -15.99 12.39 -17.02
C SER A 110 -17.44 12.23 -16.55
N ASP A 111 -18.37 12.93 -17.20
CA ASP A 111 -19.80 12.91 -16.87
C ASP A 111 -20.46 11.57 -17.20
N THR A 112 -19.89 10.83 -18.16
CA THR A 112 -20.32 9.47 -18.50
C THR A 112 -20.16 8.51 -17.32
N TYR A 113 -19.20 8.77 -16.43
CA TYR A 113 -18.96 7.98 -15.21
C TYR A 113 -19.86 8.40 -14.04
N SER A 114 -20.97 9.07 -14.31
CA SER A 114 -21.92 9.50 -13.29
C SER A 114 -22.63 8.30 -12.65
N ILE A 115 -23.02 8.45 -11.38
CA ILE A 115 -23.73 7.43 -10.62
C ILE A 115 -25.12 7.11 -11.23
N GLN A 116 -25.74 8.09 -11.87
CA GLN A 116 -27.09 7.98 -12.43
C GLN A 116 -27.18 6.96 -13.58
N ASN A 117 -26.07 6.67 -14.24
CA ASN A 117 -26.03 5.75 -15.39
C ASN A 117 -25.75 4.29 -14.99
N VAL A 118 -25.43 4.01 -13.74
CA VAL A 118 -24.90 2.70 -13.31
C VAL A 118 -25.92 1.58 -13.54
N ASP A 119 -27.16 1.75 -13.09
CA ASP A 119 -28.20 0.70 -13.19
C ASP A 119 -28.53 0.37 -14.64
N HIS A 120 -28.67 1.38 -15.50
CA HIS A 120 -28.86 1.18 -16.92
C HIS A 120 -27.71 0.42 -17.57
N ILE A 121 -26.46 0.76 -17.21
CA ILE A 121 -25.28 0.08 -17.74
C ILE A 121 -25.23 -1.38 -17.29
N ILE A 122 -25.56 -1.67 -16.04
CA ILE A 122 -25.66 -3.05 -15.54
C ILE A 122 -26.71 -3.85 -16.32
N GLU A 123 -27.87 -3.25 -16.56
CA GLU A 123 -28.92 -3.87 -17.37
C GLU A 123 -28.43 -4.19 -18.78
N GLN A 124 -27.80 -3.23 -19.46
CA GLN A 124 -27.24 -3.44 -20.80
C GLN A 124 -26.11 -4.49 -20.82
N LEU A 125 -25.21 -4.48 -19.84
CA LEU A 125 -24.17 -5.51 -19.72
C LEU A 125 -24.80 -6.89 -19.56
N ASN A 126 -25.78 -7.06 -18.68
CA ASN A 126 -26.48 -8.33 -18.48
C ASN A 126 -27.19 -8.82 -19.74
N LYS A 127 -27.76 -7.88 -20.53
CA LYS A 127 -28.40 -8.18 -21.79
C LYS A 127 -27.43 -8.69 -22.87
N TYR A 128 -26.26 -8.06 -22.98
CA TYR A 128 -25.33 -8.31 -24.09
C TYR A 128 -24.21 -9.31 -23.74
N GLN A 129 -23.88 -9.49 -22.48
CA GLN A 129 -22.75 -10.32 -22.05
C GLN A 129 -22.95 -11.82 -22.33
N LYS A 130 -24.20 -12.31 -22.25
CA LYS A 130 -24.52 -13.74 -22.42
C LYS A 130 -24.22 -14.29 -23.81
N ASP A 131 -24.30 -13.45 -24.85
CA ASP A 131 -24.32 -13.96 -26.22
C ASP A 131 -23.06 -13.69 -27.04
N ASN A 132 -22.10 -12.84 -26.58
CA ASN A 132 -21.15 -12.26 -27.52
C ASN A 132 -19.69 -12.11 -27.06
N VAL A 133 -19.33 -12.27 -25.78
CA VAL A 133 -17.94 -12.05 -25.34
C VAL A 133 -16.96 -13.02 -26.00
N SER A 134 -17.38 -14.24 -26.30
CA SER A 134 -16.55 -15.23 -27.00
C SER A 134 -16.10 -14.77 -28.40
N ARG A 135 -16.95 -14.09 -29.13
CA ARG A 135 -16.61 -13.54 -30.48
C ARG A 135 -15.52 -12.46 -30.40
N TYR A 136 -15.57 -11.62 -29.38
CA TYR A 136 -14.55 -10.60 -29.19
C TYR A 136 -13.17 -11.20 -28.90
N TYR A 137 -13.12 -12.37 -28.24
CA TYR A 137 -11.85 -13.00 -27.91
C TYR A 137 -11.09 -13.52 -29.12
N GLU A 138 -11.77 -13.96 -30.16
CA GLU A 138 -11.10 -14.39 -31.39
C GLU A 138 -10.32 -13.23 -32.04
N ALA A 139 -11.00 -12.12 -32.31
CA ALA A 139 -10.34 -10.93 -32.87
C ALA A 139 -9.31 -10.33 -31.91
N PHE A 140 -9.60 -10.28 -30.62
CA PHE A 140 -8.68 -9.81 -29.60
C PHE A 140 -7.39 -10.62 -29.62
N ASN A 141 -7.48 -11.95 -29.59
CA ASN A 141 -6.31 -12.83 -29.57
C ASN A 141 -5.46 -12.69 -30.85
N GLN A 142 -6.10 -12.50 -32.01
CA GLN A 142 -5.37 -12.23 -33.26
C GLN A 142 -4.59 -10.91 -33.17
N HIS A 143 -5.21 -9.82 -32.69
CA HIS A 143 -4.54 -8.53 -32.53
C HIS A 143 -3.41 -8.59 -31.50
N ILE A 144 -3.61 -9.28 -30.39
CA ILE A 144 -2.58 -9.45 -29.35
C ILE A 144 -1.42 -10.30 -29.86
N SER A 145 -1.68 -11.42 -30.54
CA SER A 145 -0.62 -12.25 -31.13
C SER A 145 0.25 -11.44 -32.09
N ARG A 146 -0.39 -10.64 -32.94
CA ARG A 146 0.29 -9.75 -33.86
C ARG A 146 1.11 -8.66 -33.14
N PHE A 147 0.54 -8.03 -32.11
CA PHE A 147 1.24 -7.06 -31.29
C PHE A 147 2.51 -7.66 -30.65
N VAL A 148 2.40 -8.85 -30.07
CA VAL A 148 3.54 -9.56 -29.45
C VAL A 148 4.60 -9.91 -30.48
N GLU A 149 4.21 -10.42 -31.63
CA GLU A 149 5.12 -10.77 -32.74
C GLU A 149 5.92 -9.55 -33.22
N LEU A 150 5.23 -8.46 -33.52
CA LEU A 150 5.83 -7.22 -34.02
C LEU A 150 6.72 -6.51 -32.99
N ASN A 151 6.56 -6.79 -31.71
CA ASN A 151 7.35 -6.19 -30.64
C ASN A 151 8.26 -7.23 -29.91
N ARG A 152 8.53 -8.39 -30.55
CA ARG A 152 9.31 -9.49 -29.97
C ARG A 152 10.73 -9.06 -29.57
N THR A 153 11.38 -8.25 -30.39
CA THR A 153 12.73 -7.74 -30.10
C THR A 153 12.74 -6.93 -28.81
N ARG A 154 11.74 -6.08 -28.61
CA ARG A 154 11.60 -5.30 -27.38
C ARG A 154 11.32 -6.21 -26.18
N LEU A 155 10.44 -7.19 -26.33
CA LEU A 155 10.14 -8.16 -25.27
C LEU A 155 11.42 -8.88 -24.81
N ASN A 156 12.20 -9.40 -25.73
CA ASN A 156 13.44 -10.12 -25.41
C ASN A 156 14.46 -9.20 -24.71
N LEU A 157 14.56 -7.95 -25.13
CA LEU A 157 15.48 -6.98 -24.55
C LEU A 157 15.14 -6.70 -23.08
N ILE A 158 13.88 -6.37 -22.79
CA ILE A 158 13.44 -6.03 -21.42
C ILE A 158 13.46 -7.25 -20.49
N GLU A 159 13.14 -8.44 -21.00
CA GLU A 159 13.18 -9.70 -20.26
C GLU A 159 14.62 -10.06 -19.87
N ASN A 160 15.56 -10.05 -20.81
CA ASN A 160 16.96 -10.38 -20.56
C ASN A 160 17.59 -9.39 -19.57
N GLU A 161 17.33 -8.09 -19.73
CA GLU A 161 17.82 -7.06 -18.81
C GLU A 161 17.28 -7.29 -17.38
N ALA A 162 16.01 -7.63 -17.24
CA ALA A 162 15.42 -7.93 -15.94
C ALA A 162 16.04 -9.20 -15.33
N PHE A 163 16.30 -10.25 -16.11
CA PHE A 163 16.97 -11.46 -15.67
C PHE A 163 18.38 -11.18 -15.17
N ASP A 164 19.16 -10.40 -15.91
CA ASP A 164 20.53 -10.03 -15.53
C ASP A 164 20.54 -9.23 -14.23
N PHE A 165 19.61 -8.28 -14.09
CA PHE A 165 19.45 -7.54 -12.85
C PHE A 165 19.09 -8.45 -11.67
N ILE A 166 18.11 -9.33 -11.82
CA ILE A 166 17.67 -10.26 -10.76
C ILE A 166 18.85 -11.15 -10.33
N LYS A 167 19.54 -11.79 -11.27
CA LYS A 167 20.70 -12.65 -11.00
C LYS A 167 21.80 -11.88 -10.27
N LYS A 168 22.15 -10.68 -10.75
CA LYS A 168 23.18 -9.83 -10.15
C LYS A 168 22.88 -9.45 -8.69
N VAL A 169 21.64 -9.06 -8.38
CA VAL A 169 21.30 -8.64 -7.01
C VAL A 169 21.13 -9.84 -6.07
N ALA A 170 20.63 -10.98 -6.58
CA ALA A 170 20.43 -12.20 -5.79
C ALA A 170 21.75 -12.86 -5.36
N GLN A 171 22.84 -12.72 -6.13
CA GLN A 171 24.15 -13.29 -5.78
C GLN A 171 24.68 -12.91 -4.40
N LYS A 172 24.23 -11.79 -3.85
CA LYS A 172 24.64 -11.30 -2.52
C LYS A 172 23.88 -11.95 -1.35
N TYR A 173 22.92 -12.83 -1.64
CA TYR A 173 21.98 -13.40 -0.67
C TYR A 173 21.87 -14.91 -0.85
N SER A 174 21.66 -15.65 0.26
CA SER A 174 21.26 -17.04 0.13
C SER A 174 19.79 -17.17 -0.32
N THR A 175 19.43 -18.33 -0.84
CA THR A 175 18.07 -18.59 -1.30
C THR A 175 17.02 -18.33 -0.21
N GLU A 176 17.35 -18.69 1.04
CA GLU A 176 16.48 -18.52 2.21
C GLU A 176 16.29 -17.03 2.60
N GLN A 177 17.13 -16.14 2.08
CA GLN A 177 17.03 -14.69 2.30
C GLN A 177 16.20 -13.98 1.22
N LEU A 178 15.74 -14.70 0.19
CA LEU A 178 14.95 -14.13 -0.90
C LEU A 178 13.46 -14.14 -0.56
N MET A 179 12.76 -13.09 -0.98
CA MET A 179 11.31 -12.96 -0.83
C MET A 179 10.70 -12.26 -2.05
N ILE A 180 9.52 -12.68 -2.43
CA ILE A 180 8.70 -12.00 -3.44
C ILE A 180 7.49 -11.38 -2.74
N SER A 181 7.27 -10.09 -2.95
CA SER A 181 6.06 -9.40 -2.50
C SER A 181 4.97 -9.54 -3.56
N PHE A 182 4.07 -10.48 -3.33
CA PHE A 182 2.98 -10.80 -4.26
C PHE A 182 1.70 -10.10 -3.84
N SER A 183 1.14 -9.23 -4.67
CA SER A 183 -0.08 -8.47 -4.36
C SER A 183 -1.30 -8.89 -5.20
N GLY A 184 -1.13 -9.82 -6.12
CA GLY A 184 -2.16 -10.21 -7.09
C GLY A 184 -2.44 -9.16 -8.17
N GLY A 185 -1.63 -8.09 -8.25
CA GLY A 185 -1.67 -7.13 -9.36
C GLY A 185 -0.67 -7.50 -10.46
N LYS A 186 -0.91 -7.04 -11.70
CA LYS A 186 -0.09 -7.37 -12.89
C LYS A 186 1.42 -7.16 -12.71
N ASP A 187 1.80 -6.07 -12.03
CA ASP A 187 3.21 -5.73 -11.82
C ASP A 187 3.89 -6.73 -10.86
N SER A 188 3.20 -7.17 -9.80
CA SER A 188 3.72 -8.20 -8.89
C SER A 188 3.73 -9.58 -9.52
N THR A 189 2.75 -9.89 -10.38
CA THR A 189 2.70 -11.13 -11.16
C THR A 189 3.85 -11.21 -12.14
N CYS A 190 4.10 -10.13 -12.89
CA CYS A 190 5.24 -10.03 -13.80
C CYS A 190 6.59 -10.17 -13.07
N THR A 191 6.74 -9.50 -11.91
CA THR A 191 7.96 -9.59 -11.09
C THR A 191 8.17 -11.00 -10.53
N GLU A 192 7.10 -11.66 -10.13
CA GLU A 192 7.12 -13.03 -9.65
C GLU A 192 7.63 -13.98 -10.72
N ASP A 193 6.98 -14.00 -11.89
CA ASP A 193 7.35 -14.89 -13.01
C ASP A 193 8.80 -14.64 -13.47
N LEU A 194 9.20 -13.38 -13.63
CA LEU A 194 10.58 -13.00 -13.93
C LEU A 194 11.58 -13.54 -12.90
N THR A 195 11.27 -13.40 -11.61
CA THR A 195 12.18 -13.79 -10.54
C THR A 195 12.34 -15.31 -10.45
N VAL A 196 11.23 -16.04 -10.52
CA VAL A 196 11.23 -17.50 -10.51
C VAL A 196 11.99 -18.06 -11.72
N ARG A 197 11.76 -17.51 -12.91
CA ARG A 197 12.45 -17.93 -14.14
C ARG A 197 13.93 -17.58 -14.14
N ALA A 198 14.29 -16.35 -13.74
CA ALA A 198 15.69 -15.90 -13.69
C ALA A 198 16.54 -16.75 -12.74
N LEU A 199 15.99 -17.13 -11.60
CA LEU A 199 16.69 -17.91 -10.56
C LEU A 199 16.43 -19.43 -10.65
N SER A 200 15.56 -19.86 -11.56
CA SER A 200 15.11 -21.24 -11.70
C SER A 200 14.66 -21.84 -10.36
N ASN A 201 14.05 -21.03 -9.50
CA ASN A 201 13.68 -21.42 -8.15
C ASN A 201 12.22 -21.05 -7.81
N PRO A 202 11.27 -21.96 -7.92
CA PRO A 202 9.88 -21.72 -7.54
C PRO A 202 9.64 -21.72 -6.02
N SER A 203 10.61 -22.16 -5.21
CA SER A 203 10.45 -22.30 -3.75
C SER A 203 10.80 -21.02 -2.97
N ILE A 204 10.99 -19.89 -3.63
CA ILE A 204 11.16 -18.58 -2.97
C ILE A 204 9.90 -18.27 -2.17
N VAL A 205 10.07 -17.65 -0.99
CA VAL A 205 8.93 -17.26 -0.14
C VAL A 205 8.15 -16.13 -0.79
N HIS A 206 6.87 -16.35 -1.05
CA HIS A 206 5.93 -15.33 -1.49
C HIS A 206 5.12 -14.81 -0.31
N VAL A 207 5.00 -13.49 -0.18
CA VAL A 207 4.20 -12.86 0.87
C VAL A 207 3.08 -12.05 0.25
N PHE A 208 1.84 -12.47 0.52
CA PHE A 208 0.62 -11.76 0.16
C PHE A 208 0.05 -11.02 1.37
N GLY A 209 -0.09 -9.71 1.25
CA GLY A 209 -0.73 -8.87 2.27
C GLY A 209 -2.24 -8.85 2.07
N ASN A 210 -2.95 -9.73 2.77
CA ASN A 210 -4.42 -9.75 2.77
C ASN A 210 -4.95 -8.68 3.72
N THR A 211 -5.41 -7.59 3.16
CA THR A 211 -5.99 -6.46 3.92
C THR A 211 -7.48 -6.67 4.24
N THR A 212 -8.09 -7.74 3.74
CA THR A 212 -9.55 -7.99 3.72
C THR A 212 -10.35 -7.02 2.85
N LEU A 213 -9.66 -6.14 2.16
CA LEU A 213 -10.23 -5.07 1.32
C LEU A 213 -9.88 -5.24 -0.16
N GLU A 214 -9.25 -6.35 -0.54
CA GLU A 214 -8.93 -6.68 -1.92
C GLU A 214 -10.21 -6.86 -2.74
N PHE A 215 -10.12 -6.59 -4.03
CA PHE A 215 -11.18 -6.93 -4.97
C PHE A 215 -11.49 -8.44 -4.89
N PRO A 216 -12.75 -8.86 -4.94
CA PRO A 216 -13.10 -10.29 -4.94
C PRO A 216 -12.36 -11.08 -6.02
N LEU A 217 -12.18 -10.50 -7.22
CA LEU A 217 -11.40 -11.10 -8.30
C LEU A 217 -9.91 -11.24 -7.96
N THR A 218 -9.37 -10.36 -7.12
CA THR A 218 -7.98 -10.50 -6.64
C THR A 218 -7.84 -11.71 -5.73
N ILE A 219 -8.79 -11.94 -4.84
CA ILE A 219 -8.77 -13.12 -3.97
C ILE A 219 -8.89 -14.40 -4.80
N LYS A 220 -9.83 -14.44 -5.77
CA LYS A 220 -9.97 -15.57 -6.71
C LYS A 220 -8.68 -15.84 -7.49
N TYR A 221 -8.03 -14.77 -7.98
CA TYR A 221 -6.75 -14.91 -8.68
C TYR A 221 -5.64 -15.46 -7.79
N VAL A 222 -5.51 -14.94 -6.56
CA VAL A 222 -4.50 -15.42 -5.59
C VAL A 222 -4.71 -16.90 -5.25
N GLU A 223 -5.96 -17.34 -5.10
CA GLU A 223 -6.31 -18.75 -4.88
C GLU A 223 -5.94 -19.60 -6.09
N ARG A 224 -6.30 -19.19 -7.30
CA ARG A 224 -5.93 -19.85 -8.57
C ARG A 224 -4.41 -19.92 -8.73
N PHE A 225 -3.69 -18.85 -8.43
CA PHE A 225 -2.23 -18.82 -8.46
C PHE A 225 -1.64 -19.89 -7.52
N ARG A 226 -2.13 -19.97 -6.28
CA ARG A 226 -1.67 -20.97 -5.30
C ARG A 226 -1.93 -22.40 -5.72
N GLN A 227 -3.09 -22.66 -6.32
CA GLN A 227 -3.46 -23.99 -6.83
C GLN A 227 -2.55 -24.43 -7.98
N ASN A 228 -2.22 -23.50 -8.88
CA ASN A 228 -1.39 -23.77 -10.05
C ASN A 228 0.13 -23.82 -9.74
N ASN A 229 0.56 -23.23 -8.61
CA ASN A 229 1.97 -23.09 -8.22
C ASN A 229 2.26 -23.77 -6.89
N THR A 230 2.09 -25.08 -6.81
CA THR A 230 2.17 -25.88 -5.56
C THR A 230 3.55 -25.90 -4.90
N LYS A 231 4.63 -25.59 -5.66
CA LYS A 231 6.01 -25.55 -5.15
C LYS A 231 6.33 -24.23 -4.44
N VAL A 232 5.48 -23.21 -4.58
CA VAL A 232 5.68 -21.89 -3.98
C VAL A 232 5.44 -21.93 -2.46
N ILE A 233 6.35 -21.36 -1.68
CA ILE A 233 6.16 -21.17 -0.25
C ILE A 233 5.33 -19.90 -0.03
N PHE A 234 4.00 -20.04 0.02
CA PHE A 234 3.09 -18.92 0.07
C PHE A 234 2.68 -18.56 1.51
N LYS A 235 2.92 -17.33 1.92
CA LYS A 235 2.57 -16.79 3.24
C LYS A 235 1.55 -15.67 3.10
N VAL A 236 0.47 -15.77 3.86
CA VAL A 236 -0.57 -14.74 3.93
C VAL A 236 -0.36 -13.91 5.19
N ALA A 237 -0.24 -12.60 5.01
CA ALA A 237 -0.12 -11.62 6.08
C ALA A 237 -1.47 -10.90 6.26
N LYS A 238 -2.20 -11.22 7.33
CA LYS A 238 -3.51 -10.65 7.65
C LYS A 238 -3.51 -10.08 9.07
N ASN A 239 -4.22 -8.97 9.30
CA ASN A 239 -4.55 -8.50 10.64
C ASN A 239 -5.82 -9.25 11.12
N ASN A 240 -5.68 -10.07 12.15
CA ASN A 240 -6.81 -10.81 12.75
C ASN A 240 -7.32 -10.15 14.04
N GLU A 241 -6.76 -8.99 14.41
CA GLU A 241 -7.07 -8.32 15.67
C GLU A 241 -8.14 -7.23 15.52
N GLN A 242 -8.39 -6.75 14.31
CA GLN A 242 -9.31 -5.64 14.03
C GLN A 242 -9.98 -5.80 12.67
N GLU A 243 -11.25 -5.43 12.60
CA GLU A 243 -11.97 -5.28 11.35
C GLU A 243 -11.88 -3.84 10.83
N PHE A 244 -11.88 -3.68 9.50
CA PHE A 244 -11.66 -2.38 8.88
C PHE A 244 -12.74 -1.35 9.20
N LEU A 245 -14.02 -1.76 9.13
CA LEU A 245 -15.14 -0.86 9.38
C LEU A 245 -15.21 -0.42 10.85
N ASP A 246 -14.87 -1.30 11.79
CA ASP A 246 -14.82 -0.94 13.22
C ASP A 246 -13.78 0.14 13.48
N VAL A 247 -12.60 0.01 12.85
CA VAL A 247 -11.58 1.05 12.95
C VAL A 247 -12.01 2.35 12.26
N CYS A 248 -12.79 2.25 11.18
CA CYS A 248 -13.38 3.43 10.53
C CYS A 248 -14.40 4.15 11.44
N GLU A 249 -15.16 3.43 12.26
CA GLU A 249 -16.06 4.07 13.24
C GLU A 249 -15.27 4.87 14.28
N ASP A 250 -14.10 4.37 14.70
CA ASP A 250 -13.25 5.04 15.68
C ASP A 250 -12.48 6.24 15.10
N ILE A 251 -11.80 6.05 13.96
CA ILE A 251 -10.85 7.03 13.39
C ILE A 251 -11.47 7.83 12.24
N GLY A 252 -12.56 7.34 11.70
CA GLY A 252 -13.13 7.79 10.43
C GLY A 252 -12.46 7.15 9.21
N PRO A 253 -13.07 7.28 8.01
CA PRO A 253 -12.57 6.66 6.79
C PRO A 253 -11.14 7.12 6.47
N PRO A 254 -10.30 6.27 5.86
CA PRO A 254 -8.99 6.71 5.39
C PRO A 254 -9.13 7.78 4.31
N SER A 255 -8.11 8.61 4.17
CA SER A 255 -8.04 9.63 3.13
C SER A 255 -6.68 9.58 2.42
N ARG A 256 -6.52 10.39 1.36
CA ARG A 256 -5.24 10.47 0.62
C ARG A 256 -4.05 10.83 1.52
N VAL A 257 -4.27 11.67 2.53
CA VAL A 257 -3.24 12.10 3.50
C VAL A 257 -3.23 11.26 4.78
N MET A 258 -4.28 10.47 5.04
CA MET A 258 -4.45 9.69 6.26
C MET A 258 -4.65 8.20 5.95
N ARG A 259 -3.61 7.56 5.45
CA ARG A 259 -3.64 6.15 5.03
C ARG A 259 -3.31 5.18 6.18
N TRP A 260 -3.97 5.36 7.32
CA TRP A 260 -3.80 4.49 8.49
C TRP A 260 -4.08 3.01 8.17
N CYS A 261 -5.02 2.74 7.25
CA CYS A 261 -5.35 1.39 6.81
C CYS A 261 -4.15 0.63 6.23
N CYS A 262 -3.27 1.29 5.47
CA CYS A 262 -2.06 0.66 4.95
C CYS A 262 -1.13 0.18 6.05
N THR A 263 -1.06 0.90 7.18
CA THR A 263 -0.23 0.48 8.32
C THR A 263 -0.85 -0.67 9.06
N MET A 264 -2.17 -0.60 9.36
CA MET A 264 -2.86 -1.60 10.17
C MET A 264 -3.09 -2.92 9.43
N PHE A 265 -3.43 -2.86 8.15
CA PHE A 265 -3.89 -4.04 7.40
C PHE A 265 -2.88 -4.54 6.37
N LYS A 266 -1.81 -3.80 6.09
CA LYS A 266 -0.78 -4.21 5.12
C LYS A 266 0.61 -4.28 5.74
N THR A 267 1.21 -3.12 6.07
CA THR A 267 2.63 -3.08 6.48
C THR A 267 2.87 -3.79 7.82
N GLY A 268 2.00 -3.61 8.81
CA GLY A 268 2.11 -4.26 10.11
C GLY A 268 2.07 -5.79 10.02
N PRO A 269 1.02 -6.38 9.43
CA PRO A 269 0.94 -7.84 9.23
C PRO A 269 2.10 -8.41 8.41
N ILE A 270 2.50 -7.76 7.31
CA ILE A 270 3.65 -8.19 6.50
C ILE A 270 4.92 -8.20 7.34
N THR A 271 5.18 -7.16 8.14
CA THR A 271 6.35 -7.11 9.03
C THR A 271 6.34 -8.26 10.04
N ARG A 272 5.17 -8.60 10.59
CA ARG A 272 5.02 -9.74 11.52
C ARG A 272 5.38 -11.07 10.84
N VAL A 273 4.93 -11.29 9.61
CA VAL A 273 5.27 -12.48 8.82
C VAL A 273 6.78 -12.53 8.56
N ILE A 274 7.38 -11.44 8.11
CA ILE A 274 8.81 -11.33 7.84
C ILE A 274 9.64 -11.64 9.10
N ASN A 275 9.27 -11.06 10.25
CA ASN A 275 9.97 -11.32 11.50
C ASN A 275 9.85 -12.78 11.96
N ARG A 276 8.73 -13.45 11.66
CA ARG A 276 8.53 -14.86 11.98
C ARG A 276 9.34 -15.77 11.07
N VAL A 277 9.38 -15.49 9.77
CA VAL A 277 10.05 -16.32 8.76
C VAL A 277 11.57 -16.13 8.80
N TYR A 278 12.03 -14.88 8.86
CA TYR A 278 13.44 -14.53 8.66
C TYR A 278 14.17 -14.11 9.94
N GLY A 279 13.47 -14.00 11.05
CA GLY A 279 14.08 -13.62 12.33
C GLY A 279 14.82 -12.28 12.26
N LYS A 280 16.15 -12.30 12.56
CA LYS A 280 17.03 -11.12 12.53
C LYS A 280 17.79 -10.95 11.21
N GLY A 281 17.66 -11.89 10.28
CA GLY A 281 18.41 -11.90 9.03
C GLY A 281 18.06 -10.72 8.11
N LYS A 282 19.03 -10.34 7.29
CA LYS A 282 18.80 -9.43 6.16
C LYS A 282 18.10 -10.20 5.07
N ILE A 283 17.15 -9.57 4.37
CA ILE A 283 16.42 -10.17 3.27
C ILE A 283 16.44 -9.28 2.03
N LEU A 284 16.43 -9.90 0.88
CA LEU A 284 16.18 -9.24 -0.40
C LEU A 284 14.74 -9.52 -0.81
N THR A 285 13.96 -8.46 -1.02
CA THR A 285 12.58 -8.55 -1.47
C THR A 285 12.43 -8.01 -2.88
N PHE A 286 11.85 -8.81 -3.75
CA PHE A 286 11.48 -8.39 -5.09
C PHE A 286 10.08 -7.77 -5.08
N TYR A 287 9.97 -6.53 -5.60
CA TYR A 287 8.73 -5.75 -5.68
C TYR A 287 8.39 -5.37 -7.12
N GLY A 288 7.12 -5.49 -7.48
CA GLY A 288 6.58 -4.95 -8.72
C GLY A 288 6.35 -3.43 -8.64
N VAL A 289 7.42 -2.65 -8.50
CA VAL A 289 7.37 -1.18 -8.47
C VAL A 289 7.95 -0.63 -9.76
N ARG A 290 7.24 0.34 -10.37
CA ARG A 290 7.67 0.99 -11.62
C ARG A 290 7.78 2.51 -11.43
N LYS A 291 8.80 3.11 -12.06
CA LYS A 291 9.08 4.55 -12.08
C LYS A 291 7.89 5.35 -12.60
N TYR A 292 7.24 4.84 -13.63
CA TYR A 292 6.16 5.53 -14.35
C TYR A 292 4.77 5.43 -13.69
N GLU A 293 4.62 4.72 -12.56
CA GLU A 293 3.33 4.63 -11.88
C GLU A 293 2.90 5.91 -11.14
N SER A 294 3.83 6.71 -10.67
CA SER A 294 3.55 7.98 -9.99
C SER A 294 4.80 8.81 -9.76
N THR A 295 4.63 10.14 -9.61
CA THR A 295 5.70 11.08 -9.24
C THR A 295 6.44 10.70 -7.94
N SER A 296 5.75 10.08 -6.98
CA SER A 296 6.42 9.56 -5.77
C SER A 296 7.35 8.40 -6.06
N ARG A 297 6.95 7.48 -6.97
CA ARG A 297 7.73 6.30 -7.30
C ARG A 297 8.90 6.60 -8.23
N SER A 298 8.80 7.65 -9.05
CA SER A 298 9.91 8.08 -9.89
C SER A 298 11.17 8.50 -9.11
N LYS A 299 10.99 8.79 -7.80
CA LYS A 299 12.09 9.17 -6.88
C LYS A 299 12.74 7.98 -6.19
N TYR A 300 12.25 6.76 -6.40
CA TYR A 300 12.83 5.55 -5.80
C TYR A 300 14.05 5.10 -6.61
N ASN A 301 14.90 4.28 -5.98
CA ASN A 301 15.93 3.58 -6.70
C ASN A 301 15.44 2.17 -7.09
N ARG A 302 15.96 1.64 -8.17
CA ARG A 302 15.69 0.26 -8.61
C ARG A 302 16.09 -0.78 -7.56
N LEU A 303 17.22 -0.51 -6.87
CA LEU A 303 17.69 -1.26 -5.70
C LEU A 303 17.82 -0.30 -4.52
N GLU A 304 17.08 -0.57 -3.45
CA GLU A 304 17.11 0.18 -2.20
C GLU A 304 17.73 -0.70 -1.12
N GLU A 305 18.97 -0.41 -0.76
CA GLU A 305 19.68 -1.11 0.32
C GLU A 305 19.58 -0.31 1.61
N HIS A 306 18.91 -0.84 2.63
CA HIS A 306 18.89 -0.32 4.02
C HIS A 306 18.59 1.17 4.19
N SER A 307 17.87 1.80 3.25
CA SER A 307 17.52 3.22 3.32
C SER A 307 16.35 3.49 4.26
N GLU A 308 16.24 4.71 4.78
CA GLU A 308 15.09 5.17 5.56
C GLU A 308 13.78 5.14 4.76
N SER A 309 13.86 5.10 3.44
CA SER A 309 12.73 4.95 2.52
C SER A 309 12.10 3.56 2.57
N VAL A 310 12.82 2.54 3.01
CA VAL A 310 12.32 1.17 3.14
C VAL A 310 11.45 1.07 4.39
N LYS A 311 10.15 0.84 4.19
CA LYS A 311 9.17 0.76 5.28
C LYS A 311 9.44 -0.34 6.32
N ILE A 312 10.18 -1.36 5.94
CA ILE A 312 10.56 -2.49 6.78
C ILE A 312 12.10 -2.56 6.81
N GLN A 313 12.70 -2.14 7.88
CA GLN A 313 14.14 -1.83 8.01
C GLN A 313 15.12 -3.00 7.77
N LYS A 314 14.64 -4.24 7.66
CA LYS A 314 15.50 -5.42 7.40
C LYS A 314 15.57 -5.78 5.92
N GLN A 315 14.80 -5.10 5.10
CA GLN A 315 14.71 -5.40 3.68
C GLN A 315 15.67 -4.56 2.87
N SER A 316 16.37 -5.20 1.94
CA SER A 316 16.74 -4.59 0.68
C SER A 316 15.61 -4.83 -0.31
N VAL A 317 15.30 -3.85 -1.12
CA VAL A 317 14.20 -3.90 -2.09
C VAL A 317 14.78 -3.82 -3.50
N ALA A 318 14.47 -4.84 -4.30
CA ALA A 318 14.82 -4.88 -5.72
C ALA A 318 13.54 -4.80 -6.58
N SER A 319 13.53 -3.93 -7.58
CA SER A 319 12.41 -3.73 -8.49
C SER A 319 12.83 -4.06 -9.93
N PRO A 320 12.70 -5.33 -10.38
CA PRO A 320 13.17 -5.77 -11.69
C PRO A 320 12.60 -4.95 -12.84
N ILE A 321 11.30 -4.65 -12.78
CA ILE A 321 10.54 -3.92 -13.80
C ILE A 321 10.50 -2.40 -13.57
N PHE A 322 11.45 -1.84 -12.81
CA PHE A 322 11.41 -0.43 -12.39
C PHE A 322 11.29 0.57 -13.56
N TYR A 323 11.98 0.31 -14.65
CA TYR A 323 12.00 1.17 -15.85
C TYR A 323 10.94 0.80 -16.89
N TRP A 324 10.06 -0.19 -16.63
CA TRP A 324 9.06 -0.62 -17.58
C TRP A 324 7.83 0.31 -17.58
N LYS A 325 7.32 0.59 -18.76
CA LYS A 325 6.00 1.21 -18.97
C LYS A 325 4.88 0.16 -18.86
N ASP A 326 3.63 0.62 -18.81
CA ASP A 326 2.48 -0.29 -18.68
C ASP A 326 2.36 -1.23 -19.89
N VAL A 327 2.61 -0.71 -21.08
CA VAL A 327 2.61 -1.49 -22.33
C VAL A 327 3.63 -2.63 -22.30
N GLU A 328 4.78 -2.44 -21.66
CA GLU A 328 5.83 -3.47 -21.57
C GLU A 328 5.46 -4.57 -20.58
N VAL A 329 4.81 -4.21 -19.46
CA VAL A 329 4.25 -5.20 -18.54
C VAL A 329 3.21 -6.07 -19.25
N TRP A 330 2.34 -5.45 -20.06
CA TRP A 330 1.36 -6.19 -20.85
C TRP A 330 1.99 -7.00 -21.98
N LEU A 331 2.99 -6.45 -22.65
CA LEU A 331 3.75 -7.20 -23.67
C LEU A 331 4.38 -8.47 -23.08
N TYR A 332 4.95 -8.35 -21.87
CA TYR A 332 5.51 -9.49 -21.14
C TYR A 332 4.45 -10.53 -20.75
N ILE A 333 3.38 -10.11 -20.06
CA ILE A 333 2.31 -10.98 -19.58
C ILE A 333 1.66 -11.75 -20.76
N LEU A 334 1.31 -11.03 -21.82
CA LEU A 334 0.63 -11.61 -22.97
C LEU A 334 1.57 -12.44 -23.87
N GLY A 335 2.82 -11.99 -24.00
CA GLY A 335 3.84 -12.67 -24.79
C GLY A 335 4.31 -13.98 -24.20
N ASN A 336 4.38 -14.05 -22.88
CA ASN A 336 4.75 -15.26 -22.13
C ASN A 336 3.54 -16.06 -21.62
N LYS A 337 2.31 -15.61 -21.95
CA LYS A 337 1.05 -16.25 -21.53
C LYS A 337 0.93 -16.43 -20.01
N VAL A 338 1.45 -15.45 -19.26
CA VAL A 338 1.39 -15.45 -17.79
C VAL A 338 -0.06 -15.24 -17.35
N ASP A 339 -0.56 -16.06 -16.43
CA ASP A 339 -1.89 -15.86 -15.84
C ASP A 339 -1.93 -14.58 -15.00
N PHE A 340 -3.03 -13.85 -15.05
CA PHE A 340 -3.18 -12.57 -14.37
C PHE A 340 -4.60 -12.36 -13.81
N ASN A 341 -4.74 -11.36 -12.97
CA ASN A 341 -5.98 -11.01 -12.29
C ASN A 341 -7.07 -10.53 -13.27
N ASP A 342 -8.20 -11.22 -13.25
CA ASP A 342 -9.33 -10.95 -14.17
C ASP A 342 -9.95 -9.55 -14.01
N ALA A 343 -9.71 -8.84 -12.89
CA ALA A 343 -10.16 -7.46 -12.74
C ALA A 343 -9.62 -6.52 -13.84
N TYR A 344 -8.44 -6.81 -14.40
CA TYR A 344 -7.91 -6.04 -15.53
C TYR A 344 -8.72 -6.19 -16.81
N ARG A 345 -9.41 -7.34 -16.99
CA ARG A 345 -10.31 -7.57 -18.14
C ARG A 345 -11.52 -6.63 -18.11
N LEU A 346 -11.94 -6.24 -16.90
CA LEU A 346 -13.05 -5.31 -16.67
C LEU A 346 -12.68 -3.83 -16.86
N GLY A 347 -11.40 -3.55 -17.18
CA GLY A 347 -10.92 -2.20 -17.45
C GLY A 347 -10.30 -1.48 -16.26
N TYR A 348 -10.01 -2.15 -15.16
CA TYR A 348 -9.24 -1.53 -14.09
C TYR A 348 -7.78 -1.34 -14.52
N ASP A 349 -7.26 -0.14 -14.38
CA ASP A 349 -5.84 0.15 -14.63
C ASP A 349 -4.96 -0.36 -13.49
N ARG A 350 -5.55 -0.43 -12.29
CA ARG A 350 -4.90 -0.84 -11.05
C ARG A 350 -5.86 -1.61 -10.16
N VAL A 351 -5.40 -2.72 -9.61
CA VAL A 351 -6.11 -3.46 -8.57
C VAL A 351 -5.54 -3.17 -7.19
N GLY A 352 -6.38 -3.23 -6.18
CA GLY A 352 -6.01 -2.95 -4.78
C GLY A 352 -7.21 -3.05 -3.87
N CYS A 353 -7.28 -2.18 -2.83
CA CYS A 353 -8.44 -2.14 -1.94
C CYS A 353 -9.63 -1.46 -2.64
N TRP A 354 -10.82 -2.10 -2.59
CA TRP A 354 -12.04 -1.55 -3.23
C TRP A 354 -12.47 -0.19 -2.65
N CYS A 355 -12.18 0.10 -1.37
CA CYS A 355 -12.50 1.36 -0.68
C CYS A 355 -11.34 2.38 -0.68
N CYS A 356 -10.28 2.18 -1.46
CA CYS A 356 -9.08 3.02 -1.40
C CYS A 356 -9.37 4.49 -1.79
N PRO A 357 -8.95 5.47 -0.98
CA PRO A 357 -9.11 6.89 -1.33
C PRO A 357 -8.27 7.32 -2.56
N ASN A 358 -7.30 6.50 -2.98
CA ASN A 358 -6.50 6.75 -4.18
C ASN A 358 -7.14 6.21 -5.47
N ASN A 359 -8.25 5.47 -5.38
CA ASN A 359 -8.99 5.06 -6.58
C ASN A 359 -9.51 6.30 -7.31
N ASN A 360 -9.31 6.35 -8.63
CA ASN A 360 -9.82 7.45 -9.46
C ASN A 360 -11.35 7.31 -9.70
N THR A 361 -11.95 8.29 -10.35
CA THR A 361 -13.41 8.32 -10.61
C THR A 361 -13.83 7.11 -11.46
N ARG A 362 -13.05 6.76 -12.49
CA ARG A 362 -13.31 5.61 -13.33
C ARG A 362 -13.28 4.29 -12.55
N ALA A 363 -12.27 4.07 -11.69
CA ALA A 363 -12.19 2.87 -10.87
C ALA A 363 -13.37 2.75 -9.90
N GLN A 364 -13.86 3.87 -9.35
CA GLN A 364 -15.07 3.85 -8.51
C GLN A 364 -16.33 3.55 -9.31
N PHE A 365 -16.45 4.09 -10.51
CA PHE A 365 -17.55 3.77 -11.43
C PHE A 365 -17.57 2.28 -11.76
N LEU A 366 -16.42 1.70 -12.13
CA LEU A 366 -16.30 0.26 -12.36
C LEU A 366 -16.65 -0.56 -11.12
N SER A 367 -16.27 -0.09 -9.92
CA SER A 367 -16.62 -0.78 -8.67
C SER A 367 -18.12 -0.77 -8.39
N ARG A 368 -18.85 0.27 -8.76
CA ARG A 368 -20.32 0.29 -8.67
C ARG A 368 -20.97 -0.75 -9.58
N ILE A 369 -20.38 -1.01 -10.74
CA ILE A 369 -20.88 -1.98 -11.72
C ILE A 369 -20.50 -3.41 -11.31
N PHE A 370 -19.22 -3.67 -11.01
CA PHE A 370 -18.67 -5.02 -10.84
C PHE A 370 -18.54 -5.48 -9.39
N MET A 371 -18.72 -4.57 -8.43
CA MET A 371 -18.70 -4.83 -6.98
C MET A 371 -19.79 -4.00 -6.28
N PRO A 372 -21.08 -4.16 -6.68
CA PRO A 372 -22.18 -3.31 -6.19
C PRO A 372 -22.38 -3.41 -4.68
N GLU A 373 -22.24 -4.61 -4.10
CA GLU A 373 -22.41 -4.83 -2.66
C GLU A 373 -21.35 -4.06 -1.84
N GLN A 374 -20.06 -4.23 -2.17
CA GLN A 374 -18.97 -3.54 -1.50
C GLN A 374 -19.08 -2.02 -1.67
N SER A 375 -19.44 -1.58 -2.87
CA SER A 375 -19.64 -0.15 -3.17
C SER A 375 -20.78 0.45 -2.37
N LYS A 376 -21.89 -0.28 -2.18
CA LYS A 376 -23.03 0.15 -1.39
C LYS A 376 -22.67 0.23 0.10
N ILE A 377 -22.09 -0.83 0.68
CA ILE A 377 -21.64 -0.86 2.08
C ILE A 377 -20.74 0.34 2.37
N TRP A 378 -19.79 0.61 1.49
CA TRP A 378 -18.86 1.72 1.67
C TRP A 378 -19.52 3.08 1.53
N ARG A 379 -20.42 3.26 0.56
CA ARG A 379 -21.16 4.51 0.37
C ARG A 379 -22.06 4.79 1.58
N ASP A 380 -22.79 3.81 2.07
CA ASP A 380 -23.67 3.96 3.22
C ASP A 380 -22.87 4.33 4.48
N PHE A 381 -21.73 3.68 4.71
CA PHE A 381 -20.80 4.04 5.78
C PHE A 381 -20.31 5.50 5.65
N LEU A 382 -19.90 5.92 4.46
CA LEU A 382 -19.41 7.29 4.22
C LEU A 382 -20.49 8.34 4.44
N ILE A 383 -21.75 8.07 4.06
CA ILE A 383 -22.90 8.97 4.31
C ILE A 383 -23.16 9.08 5.80
N LYS A 384 -23.21 7.94 6.52
CA LYS A 384 -23.34 7.92 7.99
C LYS A 384 -22.24 8.75 8.66
N PHE A 385 -20.99 8.56 8.23
CA PHE A 385 -19.86 9.33 8.72
C PHE A 385 -19.99 10.82 8.40
N ALA A 386 -20.39 11.20 7.18
CA ALA A 386 -20.57 12.59 6.78
C ALA A 386 -21.65 13.30 7.61
N LYS A 387 -22.77 12.61 7.91
CA LYS A 387 -23.81 13.09 8.84
C LYS A 387 -23.23 13.32 10.23
N ARG A 388 -22.48 12.37 10.76
CA ARG A 388 -21.84 12.44 12.10
C ARG A 388 -20.89 13.63 12.24
N ILE A 389 -20.16 13.99 11.19
CA ILE A 389 -19.25 15.15 11.20
C ILE A 389 -19.91 16.47 10.74
N GLY A 390 -21.24 16.51 10.64
CA GLY A 390 -22.01 17.72 10.36
C GLY A 390 -21.86 18.26 8.93
N LYS A 391 -21.72 17.40 7.91
CA LYS A 391 -21.75 17.87 6.51
C LYS A 391 -23.17 18.22 6.12
N PRO A 392 -23.42 19.41 5.52
CA PRO A 392 -24.78 19.86 5.17
C PRO A 392 -25.45 18.93 4.15
N ASP A 393 -24.68 18.47 3.13
CA ASP A 393 -25.15 17.56 2.08
C ASP A 393 -24.31 16.29 2.07
N PRO A 394 -24.59 15.30 2.98
CA PRO A 394 -23.77 14.13 3.14
C PRO A 394 -23.60 13.29 1.85
N GLU A 395 -24.67 13.14 1.07
CA GLU A 395 -24.65 12.38 -0.17
C GLU A 395 -23.80 13.09 -1.25
N VAL A 396 -24.00 14.38 -1.45
CA VAL A 396 -23.17 15.19 -2.37
C VAL A 396 -21.70 15.15 -1.95
N TYR A 397 -21.41 15.25 -0.64
CA TYR A 397 -20.04 15.16 -0.11
C TYR A 397 -19.39 13.83 -0.47
N VAL A 398 -20.14 12.73 -0.41
CA VAL A 398 -19.65 11.38 -0.73
C VAL A 398 -19.52 11.19 -2.24
N ASP A 399 -20.55 11.52 -3.02
CA ASP A 399 -20.60 11.26 -4.46
C ASP A 399 -19.62 12.15 -5.25
N THR A 400 -19.36 13.38 -4.78
CA THR A 400 -18.30 14.26 -5.29
C THR A 400 -16.90 13.90 -4.76
N GLN A 401 -16.77 12.82 -3.99
CA GLN A 401 -15.51 12.28 -3.50
C GLN A 401 -14.71 13.22 -2.56
N LYS A 402 -15.34 14.23 -1.99
CA LYS A 402 -14.70 15.19 -1.06
C LYS A 402 -14.14 14.52 0.19
N TRP A 403 -14.69 13.38 0.60
CA TRP A 403 -14.19 12.57 1.72
C TRP A 403 -12.73 12.13 1.53
N LYS A 404 -12.25 11.97 0.30
CA LYS A 404 -10.87 11.57 -0.02
C LYS A 404 -9.82 12.59 0.39
N ALA A 405 -10.19 13.87 0.43
CA ALA A 405 -9.31 14.97 0.82
C ALA A 405 -9.36 15.27 2.33
N ARG A 406 -10.10 14.50 3.12
CA ARG A 406 -10.25 14.68 4.56
C ARG A 406 -8.90 14.81 5.25
N GLN A 407 -8.73 15.89 6.02
CA GLN A 407 -7.60 16.09 6.91
C GLN A 407 -8.00 15.78 8.36
N GLY A 408 -7.04 15.42 9.21
CA GLY A 408 -7.21 14.74 10.49
C GLY A 408 -8.21 15.30 11.50
N GLY A 409 -8.59 16.57 11.43
CA GLY A 409 -9.40 17.23 12.47
C GLY A 409 -10.87 16.80 12.53
N SER A 410 -11.50 16.49 11.42
CA SER A 410 -12.95 16.22 11.34
C SER A 410 -13.34 14.76 11.53
N GLY A 411 -12.39 13.85 11.72
CA GLY A 411 -12.67 12.43 11.96
C GLY A 411 -12.70 12.03 13.42
N VAL A 412 -12.37 12.96 14.29
CA VAL A 412 -12.10 12.70 15.70
C VAL A 412 -13.34 12.95 16.58
N ALA A 413 -14.53 13.06 15.99
CA ALA A 413 -15.76 12.99 16.79
C ALA A 413 -15.87 11.65 17.55
N ALA A 414 -15.34 10.56 16.97
CA ALA A 414 -15.20 9.27 17.66
C ALA A 414 -14.15 9.30 18.80
N ALA A 415 -13.20 10.23 18.78
CA ALA A 415 -12.22 10.35 19.85
C ALA A 415 -12.77 11.08 21.09
N GLU A 416 -14.02 11.49 21.08
CA GLU A 416 -14.63 12.00 22.30
C GLU A 416 -14.70 10.95 23.40
N ASP A 417 -14.92 9.68 23.02
CA ASP A 417 -14.94 8.56 23.95
C ASP A 417 -13.52 8.10 24.38
N VAL A 418 -12.48 8.60 23.72
CA VAL A 418 -11.08 8.21 23.98
C VAL A 418 -10.21 9.40 24.37
N LYS A 419 -10.80 10.47 24.86
CA LYS A 419 -10.09 11.62 25.42
C LYS A 419 -9.32 11.18 26.66
N ILE A 420 -7.99 11.45 26.66
CA ILE A 420 -7.19 11.22 27.85
C ILE A 420 -7.24 12.47 28.70
N LYS A 421 -7.88 12.35 29.83
CA LYS A 421 -7.97 13.40 30.81
C LYS A 421 -6.83 13.28 31.81
N TYR A 422 -6.24 14.40 32.19
CA TYR A 422 -5.24 14.45 33.24
C TYR A 422 -5.32 15.74 34.05
N THR A 423 -4.88 15.67 35.29
CA THR A 423 -4.70 16.82 36.18
C THR A 423 -3.27 16.82 36.72
N ASN A 424 -2.75 17.99 37.05
CA ASN A 424 -1.52 18.07 37.83
C ASN A 424 -1.82 17.67 39.26
N CYS A 425 -0.94 16.89 39.89
CA CYS A 425 -1.04 16.58 41.31
C CYS A 425 -0.76 17.88 42.11
N THR A 426 -1.66 18.21 43.03
CA THR A 426 -1.52 19.42 43.86
C THR A 426 -0.58 19.22 45.03
N SER A 427 -0.39 17.97 45.48
CA SER A 427 0.44 17.61 46.63
C SER A 427 1.88 17.23 46.27
N GLU A 428 2.19 16.96 45.01
CA GLU A 428 3.51 16.52 44.57
C GLU A 428 3.93 17.20 43.27
N THR A 429 5.13 17.78 43.25
CA THR A 429 5.76 18.37 42.07
C THR A 429 6.08 17.29 41.05
N HIS A 430 6.04 17.63 39.77
CA HIS A 430 6.34 16.73 38.64
C HIS A 430 5.46 15.46 38.59
N ALA A 431 4.27 15.47 39.23
CA ALA A 431 3.32 14.40 39.24
C ALA A 431 2.05 14.78 38.47
N LYS A 432 1.52 13.85 37.68
CA LYS A 432 0.26 13.99 36.96
C LYS A 432 -0.62 12.78 37.24
N ILE A 433 -1.94 13.02 37.32
CA ILE A 433 -2.97 12.01 37.50
C ILE A 433 -3.68 11.86 36.17
N TYR A 434 -3.70 10.66 35.61
CA TYR A 434 -4.34 10.33 34.34
C TYR A 434 -5.54 9.42 34.59
N GLU A 435 -6.67 9.68 33.93
CA GLU A 435 -7.79 8.77 33.90
C GLU A 435 -7.52 7.60 32.94
N LEU A 436 -7.90 6.39 33.34
CA LEU A 436 -7.75 5.17 32.55
C LEU A 436 -9.12 4.57 32.21
N ASN A 437 -9.20 3.87 31.08
CA ASN A 437 -10.41 3.17 30.63
C ASN A 437 -10.52 1.76 31.23
N LYS A 438 -9.47 1.27 31.87
CA LYS A 438 -9.35 -0.06 32.45
C LYS A 438 -8.30 -0.08 33.56
N PRO A 439 -8.32 -1.09 34.47
CA PRO A 439 -7.34 -1.18 35.55
C PRO A 439 -5.91 -1.35 35.03
N ILE A 440 -4.94 -0.94 35.83
CA ILE A 440 -3.52 -1.16 35.55
C ILE A 440 -3.22 -2.65 35.58
N ASP A 441 -2.60 -3.14 34.52
CA ASP A 441 -2.16 -4.52 34.35
C ASP A 441 -0.69 -4.58 33.91
N ASP A 442 -0.16 -5.79 33.73
CA ASP A 442 1.19 -5.99 33.24
C ASP A 442 1.41 -5.41 31.83
N SER A 443 0.35 -5.32 31.01
CA SER A 443 0.42 -4.67 29.70
C SER A 443 0.70 -3.18 29.82
N PHE A 444 0.11 -2.49 30.82
CA PHE A 444 0.41 -1.09 31.10
C PHE A 444 1.87 -0.92 31.53
N LEU A 445 2.35 -1.74 32.47
CA LEU A 445 3.72 -1.66 32.99
C LEU A 445 4.76 -1.95 31.89
N ASN A 446 4.48 -2.90 31.01
CA ASN A 446 5.33 -3.20 29.85
C ASN A 446 5.55 -1.99 28.92
N LEU A 447 4.60 -1.07 28.85
CA LEU A 447 4.75 0.15 28.04
C LEU A 447 5.90 1.06 28.54
N PHE A 448 6.32 0.91 29.78
CA PHE A 448 7.42 1.70 30.38
C PHE A 448 8.79 1.05 30.23
N VAL A 449 8.89 -0.22 29.84
CA VAL A 449 10.18 -0.92 29.61
C VAL A 449 11.12 -0.17 28.64
N PRO A 450 10.66 0.46 27.56
CA PRO A 450 11.52 1.27 26.70
C PRO A 450 12.06 2.54 27.36
N ILE A 451 11.44 3.00 28.43
CA ILE A 451 11.85 4.18 29.21
C ILE A 451 12.93 3.79 30.21
N GLY A 452 12.72 2.66 30.93
CA GLY A 452 13.67 2.22 31.95
C GLY A 452 13.40 0.79 32.42
N LYS A 453 14.09 0.37 33.47
CA LYS A 453 13.90 -0.95 34.10
C LYS A 453 12.71 -0.86 35.07
N VAL A 454 11.66 -1.61 34.80
CA VAL A 454 10.44 -1.63 35.63
C VAL A 454 10.62 -2.56 36.79
N SER A 455 10.44 -2.06 38.02
CA SER A 455 10.53 -2.84 39.27
C SER A 455 9.25 -2.70 40.09
N LYS A 456 8.64 -3.83 40.42
CA LYS A 456 7.49 -3.93 41.32
C LYS A 456 7.89 -4.00 42.79
N ASP A 457 9.14 -4.32 43.06
CA ASP A 457 9.64 -4.63 44.40
C ASP A 457 10.16 -3.40 45.16
N LEU A 458 10.60 -2.36 44.45
CA LEU A 458 11.21 -1.15 45.02
C LEU A 458 10.16 -0.09 45.43
N GLY A 459 8.92 -0.22 44.97
CA GLY A 459 7.84 0.71 45.31
C GLY A 459 7.19 0.43 46.66
N ARG A 460 6.43 1.40 47.15
CA ARG A 460 5.63 1.27 48.36
C ARG A 460 4.51 0.25 48.16
N LYS A 461 4.62 -0.91 48.83
CA LYS A 461 3.68 -2.05 48.63
C LYS A 461 2.23 -1.71 49.00
N LEU A 462 2.03 -0.91 50.08
CA LEU A 462 0.70 -0.50 50.53
C LEU A 462 -0.15 0.24 49.48
N ILE A 463 0.48 0.89 48.54
CA ILE A 463 -0.17 1.68 47.49
C ILE A 463 0.09 1.10 46.09
N HIS A 464 0.59 -0.13 46.02
CA HIS A 464 0.92 -0.81 44.74
C HIS A 464 1.80 0.04 43.81
N GLU A 465 2.76 0.78 44.37
CA GLU A 465 3.68 1.62 43.64
C GLU A 465 4.67 0.78 42.85
N VAL A 466 4.87 1.13 41.58
CA VAL A 466 5.88 0.54 40.70
C VAL A 466 6.91 1.61 40.33
N ILE A 467 8.17 1.27 40.42
CA ILE A 467 9.29 2.17 40.10
C ILE A 467 9.89 1.81 38.75
N VAL A 468 10.20 2.84 37.97
CA VAL A 468 11.00 2.70 36.74
C VAL A 468 12.38 3.31 37.03
N LEU A 469 13.39 2.50 36.84
CA LEU A 469 14.79 2.89 37.10
C LEU A 469 15.47 3.31 35.79
N ASP A 470 16.37 4.29 35.86
CA ASP A 470 17.28 4.56 34.78
C ASP A 470 18.18 3.32 34.52
N PRO A 471 18.28 2.87 33.27
CA PRO A 471 18.94 1.61 32.94
C PRO A 471 20.46 1.63 33.15
N LYS A 472 21.08 2.81 33.27
CA LYS A 472 22.53 2.97 33.46
C LYS A 472 22.88 3.16 34.93
N THR A 473 22.16 4.03 35.63
CA THR A 473 22.45 4.44 37.00
C THR A 473 21.67 3.65 38.05
N ASN A 474 20.61 2.92 37.65
CA ASN A 474 19.63 2.28 38.53
C ASN A 474 18.93 3.27 39.51
N ILE A 475 18.97 4.57 39.23
CA ILE A 475 18.27 5.58 40.02
C ILE A 475 16.80 5.59 39.62
N PRO A 476 15.83 5.71 40.55
CA PRO A 476 14.41 5.87 40.25
C PRO A 476 14.14 7.13 39.42
N ILE A 477 13.49 6.97 38.28
CA ILE A 477 13.15 8.09 37.37
C ILE A 477 11.65 8.28 37.20
N VAL A 478 10.83 7.23 37.38
CA VAL A 478 9.36 7.33 37.32
C VAL A 478 8.77 6.48 38.45
N SER A 479 7.78 7.06 39.16
CA SER A 479 6.88 6.34 40.06
C SER A 479 5.51 6.25 39.40
N ILE A 480 4.93 5.08 39.43
CA ILE A 480 3.60 4.74 38.87
C ILE A 480 2.74 4.20 40.02
N GLN A 481 1.65 4.88 40.33
CA GLN A 481 0.76 4.51 41.42
C GLN A 481 -0.68 4.41 40.92
N PRO A 482 -1.40 3.31 41.19
CA PRO A 482 -2.87 3.32 41.06
C PRO A 482 -3.45 4.48 41.89
N PHE A 483 -4.45 5.15 41.36
CA PHE A 483 -5.04 6.33 41.99
C PHE A 483 -6.57 6.23 41.93
N LYS A 484 -7.24 6.71 42.95
CA LYS A 484 -8.71 6.86 42.95
C LYS A 484 -9.04 8.27 42.46
N SER A 485 -9.80 8.36 41.38
CA SER A 485 -10.28 9.64 40.84
C SER A 485 -11.76 9.82 41.19
N PRO A 486 -12.19 11.04 41.51
CA PRO A 486 -13.63 11.29 41.68
C PRO A 486 -14.44 11.16 40.40
N THR A 487 -13.76 11.25 39.24
CA THR A 487 -14.37 11.34 37.90
C THR A 487 -14.14 10.10 37.05
N SER A 488 -13.36 9.11 37.53
CA SER A 488 -13.06 7.89 36.78
C SER A 488 -12.86 6.71 37.73
N GLU A 489 -13.38 5.55 37.38
CA GLU A 489 -13.20 4.29 38.12
C GLU A 489 -11.73 3.88 38.21
N TYR A 490 -10.97 4.15 37.14
CA TYR A 490 -9.54 3.80 37.06
C TYR A 490 -8.71 5.06 36.79
N ALA A 491 -7.67 5.26 37.56
CA ALA A 491 -6.70 6.34 37.36
C ALA A 491 -5.30 5.89 37.77
N VAL A 492 -4.31 6.62 37.27
CA VAL A 492 -2.90 6.41 37.60
C VAL A 492 -2.23 7.74 37.90
N LYS A 493 -1.50 7.80 39.02
CA LYS A 493 -0.58 8.92 39.32
C LYS A 493 0.81 8.53 38.83
N ILE A 494 1.38 9.35 37.97
CA ILE A 494 2.73 9.20 37.42
C ILE A 494 3.56 10.40 37.82
N LYS A 495 4.66 10.15 38.54
CA LYS A 495 5.61 11.16 39.00
C LYS A 495 6.96 10.91 38.35
N THR A 496 7.58 11.95 37.82
CA THR A 496 8.96 11.92 37.36
C THR A 496 9.90 12.47 38.44
N MET A 497 11.07 11.86 38.57
CA MET A 497 12.02 12.18 39.63
C MET A 497 13.47 11.97 39.15
N ASN A 498 14.41 12.62 39.80
CA ASN A 498 15.86 12.44 39.60
C ASN A 498 16.32 12.54 38.11
N VAL A 499 15.72 13.46 37.37
CA VAL A 499 16.05 13.74 35.95
C VAL A 499 16.18 15.24 35.73
N GLU A 500 17.03 15.64 34.80
CA GLU A 500 17.17 17.03 34.40
C GLU A 500 15.95 17.55 33.60
N ASP A 501 15.47 16.72 32.66
CA ASP A 501 14.31 17.07 31.83
C ASP A 501 13.03 16.30 32.22
N HIS A 502 12.36 16.81 33.24
CA HIS A 502 11.04 16.30 33.67
C HIS A 502 9.98 16.42 32.58
N THR A 503 10.05 17.44 31.73
CA THR A 503 9.06 17.71 30.69
C THR A 503 9.08 16.63 29.63
N GLU A 504 10.26 16.26 29.15
CA GLU A 504 10.41 15.20 28.16
C GLU A 504 9.99 13.84 28.71
N LEU A 505 10.39 13.52 29.95
CA LEU A 505 10.02 12.25 30.56
C LEU A 505 8.52 12.15 30.83
N GLN A 506 7.86 13.24 31.27
CA GLN A 506 6.40 13.33 31.40
C GLN A 506 5.70 13.17 30.06
N ARG A 507 6.27 13.74 28.99
CA ARG A 507 5.75 13.56 27.63
C ARG A 507 5.80 12.11 27.21
N MET A 508 6.91 11.42 27.40
CA MET A 508 7.05 9.99 27.14
C MET A 508 6.07 9.16 27.96
N ALA A 509 5.91 9.43 29.24
CA ALA A 509 4.94 8.76 30.09
C ALA A 509 3.49 8.96 29.59
N SER A 510 3.11 10.19 29.25
CA SER A 510 1.81 10.52 28.67
C SER A 510 1.52 9.70 27.40
N TYR A 511 2.51 9.46 26.54
CA TYR A 511 2.35 8.63 25.35
C TYR A 511 2.05 7.17 25.70
N GLN A 512 2.61 6.64 26.78
CA GLN A 512 2.30 5.27 27.21
C GLN A 512 0.86 5.17 27.76
N VAL A 513 0.39 6.15 28.50
CA VAL A 513 -1.00 6.22 28.94
C VAL A 513 -1.97 6.25 27.75
N ARG A 514 -1.67 7.07 26.74
CA ARG A 514 -2.45 7.12 25.49
C ARG A 514 -2.48 5.76 24.80
N LYS A 515 -1.35 5.08 24.68
CA LYS A 515 -1.30 3.75 24.08
C LYS A 515 -2.17 2.77 24.84
N PHE A 516 -2.13 2.79 26.15
CA PHE A 516 -2.90 1.89 26.99
C PHE A 516 -4.40 2.09 26.80
N ASN A 517 -4.86 3.34 26.85
CA ASN A 517 -6.29 3.66 26.71
C ASN A 517 -6.83 3.47 25.29
N ALA A 518 -6.02 3.74 24.29
CA ALA A 518 -6.50 3.93 22.92
C ALA A 518 -5.86 3.00 21.88
N CYS A 519 -5.13 1.97 22.31
CA CYS A 519 -4.48 1.04 21.39
C CYS A 519 -5.50 0.35 20.49
N ARG A 520 -5.36 0.54 19.16
CA ARG A 520 -6.17 -0.13 18.13
C ARG A 520 -5.38 -1.23 17.41
N ARG A 521 -4.38 -1.80 18.04
CA ARG A 521 -3.62 -2.98 17.56
C ARG A 521 -3.14 -2.83 16.10
N CYS A 522 -2.72 -1.63 15.70
CA CYS A 522 -2.24 -1.35 14.35
C CYS A 522 -0.87 -1.97 14.04
N LEU A 523 -0.26 -2.64 15.01
CA LEU A 523 1.04 -3.33 14.92
C LEU A 523 2.21 -2.42 14.55
N LYS A 524 2.03 -1.10 14.51
CA LYS A 524 3.10 -0.16 14.16
C LYS A 524 4.27 -0.25 15.13
N CYS A 525 4.00 -0.44 16.43
CA CYS A 525 5.05 -0.60 17.43
C CYS A 525 5.93 -1.84 17.19
N GLU A 526 5.31 -2.97 16.75
CA GLU A 526 6.08 -4.15 16.35
C GLU A 526 6.93 -3.86 15.12
N SER A 527 6.36 -3.17 14.11
CA SER A 527 7.05 -2.89 12.86
C SER A 527 8.25 -1.95 13.00
N VAL A 528 8.25 -1.03 13.97
CA VAL A 528 9.38 -0.11 14.21
C VAL A 528 10.44 -0.69 15.14
N CYS A 529 10.15 -1.80 15.81
CA CYS A 529 11.09 -2.40 16.73
C CYS A 529 12.17 -3.20 15.98
N LYS A 530 13.32 -2.56 15.72
CA LYS A 530 14.48 -3.19 15.05
C LYS A 530 14.97 -4.46 15.74
N TYR A 531 14.66 -4.63 17.03
CA TYR A 531 15.13 -5.73 17.86
C TYR A 531 14.09 -6.84 18.04
N GLY A 532 12.88 -6.70 17.47
CA GLY A 532 11.80 -7.66 17.64
C GLY A 532 11.41 -7.88 19.10
N ALA A 533 11.52 -6.83 19.93
CA ALA A 533 11.24 -6.92 21.35
C ALA A 533 9.76 -6.77 21.71
N ILE A 534 8.93 -6.26 20.77
CA ILE A 534 7.52 -5.94 21.02
C ILE A 534 6.64 -7.00 20.39
N THR A 535 5.62 -7.45 21.12
CA THR A 535 4.57 -8.34 20.66
C THR A 535 3.22 -7.83 21.15
N ILE A 536 2.23 -7.76 20.26
CA ILE A 536 0.85 -7.37 20.58
C ILE A 536 -0.07 -8.53 20.21
N ILE A 537 -0.63 -9.21 21.21
CA ILE A 537 -1.51 -10.36 21.02
C ILE A 537 -2.78 -10.14 21.85
N ALA A 538 -3.95 -10.29 21.24
CA ALA A 538 -5.26 -10.17 21.88
C ALA A 538 -5.39 -8.87 22.73
N GLY A 539 -4.80 -7.77 22.27
CA GLY A 539 -4.80 -6.50 22.98
C GLY A 539 -3.73 -6.36 24.07
N ASN A 540 -2.98 -7.40 24.36
CA ASN A 540 -1.91 -7.37 25.38
C ASN A 540 -0.60 -6.92 24.75
N TYR A 541 -0.05 -5.85 25.27
CA TYR A 541 1.24 -5.29 24.86
C TYR A 541 2.35 -5.93 25.72
N LYS A 542 3.22 -6.71 25.07
CA LYS A 542 4.35 -7.37 25.73
C LYS A 542 5.66 -6.88 25.17
N ILE A 543 6.62 -6.57 26.03
CA ILE A 543 7.99 -6.26 25.65
C ILE A 543 8.93 -7.29 26.25
N ASN A 544 9.71 -7.95 25.42
CA ASN A 544 10.80 -8.79 25.87
C ASN A 544 11.97 -7.90 26.29
N GLU A 545 12.20 -7.77 27.59
CA GLU A 545 13.21 -6.87 28.16
C GLU A 545 14.64 -7.24 27.74
N ALA A 546 14.96 -8.52 27.61
CA ALA A 546 16.28 -8.98 27.16
C ALA A 546 16.59 -8.54 25.71
N LYS A 547 15.56 -8.43 24.86
CA LYS A 547 15.70 -7.93 23.49
C LYS A 547 15.62 -6.42 23.39
N CYS A 548 14.98 -5.75 24.35
CA CYS A 548 14.74 -4.31 24.30
C CYS A 548 16.04 -3.52 24.54
N LYS A 549 16.51 -2.78 23.54
CA LYS A 549 17.68 -1.88 23.65
C LYS A 549 17.32 -0.47 24.11
N ARG A 550 16.08 -0.24 24.56
CA ARG A 550 15.58 1.05 25.07
C ARG A 550 15.87 2.24 24.14
N CYS A 551 15.83 1.97 22.81
CA CYS A 551 16.06 2.99 21.78
C CYS A 551 14.93 4.02 21.66
N LYS A 552 13.83 3.85 22.39
CA LYS A 552 12.65 4.72 22.47
C LYS A 552 11.89 4.92 21.15
N ALA A 553 12.24 4.23 20.05
CA ALA A 553 11.59 4.36 18.76
C ALA A 553 10.07 4.05 18.80
N CYS A 554 9.63 3.18 19.71
CA CYS A 554 8.21 2.87 19.93
C CYS A 554 7.49 3.87 20.86
N VAL A 555 8.22 4.79 21.50
CA VAL A 555 7.69 5.76 22.47
C VAL A 555 7.43 7.11 21.85
N THR A 556 8.04 7.41 20.69
CA THR A 556 7.91 8.73 20.05
C THR A 556 6.50 9.01 19.58
N ALA A 557 6.10 10.28 19.60
CA ALA A 557 4.79 10.73 19.09
C ALA A 557 4.71 10.74 17.56
N LYS A 558 5.83 10.71 16.86
CA LYS A 558 5.85 10.82 15.41
C LYS A 558 5.45 9.49 14.76
N TYR A 559 4.21 9.40 14.34
CA TYR A 559 3.63 8.21 13.70
C TYR A 559 4.48 7.66 12.54
N LEU A 560 5.03 8.53 11.69
CA LEU A 560 5.85 8.12 10.54
C LEU A 560 7.22 7.58 10.95
N GLU A 561 7.74 8.04 12.09
CA GLU A 561 9.06 7.67 12.63
C GLU A 561 8.99 6.52 13.65
N GLY A 562 7.80 5.97 13.92
CA GLY A 562 7.64 4.87 14.87
C GLY A 562 6.63 5.11 15.99
N GLY A 563 6.05 6.30 16.06
CA GLY A 563 5.05 6.65 17.06
C GLY A 563 3.72 5.89 16.91
N CYS A 564 2.87 6.05 17.90
CA CYS A 564 1.56 5.43 17.94
C CYS A 564 0.64 6.04 16.87
N LEU A 565 -0.05 5.18 16.09
CA LEU A 565 -1.06 5.64 15.15
C LEU A 565 -2.14 6.50 15.82
N MET A 566 -2.57 6.08 17.02
CA MET A 566 -3.61 6.78 17.77
C MET A 566 -3.14 8.10 18.34
N ASP A 567 -1.85 8.28 18.61
CA ASP A 567 -1.31 9.52 19.12
C ASP A 567 -1.52 10.70 18.15
N LYS A 568 -1.53 10.43 16.85
CA LYS A 568 -1.85 11.44 15.82
C LYS A 568 -3.32 11.88 15.86
N TYR A 569 -4.22 11.02 16.34
CA TYR A 569 -5.66 11.25 16.26
C TYR A 569 -6.30 11.54 17.61
N LEU A 570 -5.58 11.30 18.73
CA LEU A 570 -6.07 11.54 20.07
C LEU A 570 -5.65 12.93 20.58
N LYS A 571 -6.59 13.64 21.18
CA LYS A 571 -6.31 14.88 21.92
C LYS A 571 -6.18 14.55 23.41
N THR A 572 -5.14 15.08 24.04
CA THR A 572 -5.04 15.11 25.51
C THR A 572 -5.71 16.37 25.99
N ILE A 573 -6.57 16.25 26.96
CA ILE A 573 -7.27 17.37 27.57
C ILE A 573 -6.76 17.52 29.00
N LYS A 574 -6.28 18.71 29.33
CA LYS A 574 -6.01 19.07 30.72
C LYS A 574 -7.35 19.38 31.38
N PHE A 575 -7.64 18.69 32.46
CA PHE A 575 -8.77 18.99 33.32
C PHE A 575 -8.31 20.01 34.35
N GLU A 576 -8.92 21.16 34.39
CA GLU A 576 -8.81 22.09 35.53
C GLU A 576 -9.88 21.65 36.53
N GLN A 577 -9.47 21.24 37.72
CA GLN A 577 -10.39 21.09 38.84
C GLN A 577 -10.97 22.49 39.14
N LYS A 578 -12.28 22.64 38.96
CA LYS A 578 -12.98 23.79 39.50
C LYS A 578 -13.04 23.67 41.01
#